data_fc099a3e6b74b5ed70511808275a1792
#
_entry.id   fc099a3e6b74b5ed70511808275a1792
#
_cell.length_a   1.000
_cell.length_b   1.000
_cell.length_c   1.000
_cell.angle_alpha   90.00
_cell.angle_beta   90.00
_cell.angle_gamma   90.00
#
_symmetry.space_group_name_H-M   'P 1'
#
loop_
_entity.id
_entity.type
_entity.pdbx_description
1 polymer ?
#
loop_
_entity_poly.entity_id
_entity_poly.type
_entity_poly.pdbx_seq_one_letter_code
_entity_poly.pdbx_strand_id
1 'polypeptide(L)'
;MTVPDPPRDPDAAALVARGADAVSFLALERAMHHWRDAPPPAGTGALVAYADTGSAWVAAGGPITADPDQRAPAAARFVAAAAAAGRRACFFATESPALGGCNQLLLGEQPVFEPRAWPATLARHRRLREQLRRARAKEVRVRRVGPAELVDGSPLRAEVDRLAGEWLGSRRMEPMGFLVALEPFHAPEQHLYLAAERGGALVAFLSAVPIHARRGWLVEDVLRGRDAPNGTAELLLDAVFTHARDAELITLGLAPLSGPIAPWQRLARWLTRPLYDFRGVRAFKARLHPVRWEPVWLAYPRGSSVLRHLIDSLRAFASGSLVRFAARTAARHPGVPPWLLAVPLVPWTALLATIAATGNVHLLAYSRPALAGWATFDAFLAAVLFRIAFRPRARWLATVAGAAGVDAVLSVAHRIDVGFGHGPLQIILRAMATAAPLVGTAALTWAALRASFLERSQPP
;
A
#
# COMPACT_ATOMS: atom_id res chain seq x y z
N MET A 1 -14.98 11.63 14.24
CA MET A 1 -15.67 12.54 13.31
C MET A 1 -15.71 11.79 11.99
N THR A 2 -16.84 11.19 11.65
CA THR A 2 -17.11 10.57 10.36
C THR A 2 -17.21 11.70 9.33
N VAL A 3 -16.33 11.67 8.32
CA VAL A 3 -16.46 12.53 7.14
C VAL A 3 -17.80 12.16 6.49
N PRO A 4 -18.70 13.11 6.21
CA PRO A 4 -19.94 12.78 5.52
C PRO A 4 -19.62 12.18 4.16
N ASP A 5 -20.34 11.11 3.79
CA ASP A 5 -20.23 10.49 2.48
C ASP A 5 -20.42 11.54 1.38
N PRO A 6 -19.55 11.64 0.38
CA PRO A 6 -19.78 12.53 -0.75
C PRO A 6 -21.08 12.14 -1.46
N PRO A 7 -21.83 13.11 -2.01
CA PRO A 7 -23.06 12.80 -2.71
C PRO A 7 -22.78 11.85 -3.85
N ARG A 8 -23.53 10.73 -3.89
CA ARG A 8 -23.41 9.72 -4.96
C ARG A 8 -23.88 10.33 -6.28
N ASP A 9 -23.00 10.26 -7.29
CA ASP A 9 -23.35 10.63 -8.64
C ASP A 9 -24.19 9.48 -9.27
N PRO A 10 -25.48 9.68 -9.55
CA PRO A 10 -26.35 8.63 -10.07
C PRO A 10 -25.91 8.09 -11.45
N ASP A 11 -25.19 8.92 -12.22
CA ASP A 11 -24.70 8.56 -13.54
C ASP A 11 -23.29 7.95 -13.54
N ALA A 12 -22.63 7.91 -12.38
CA ALA A 12 -21.28 7.36 -12.26
C ALA A 12 -21.21 5.90 -12.71
N ALA A 13 -22.20 5.08 -12.34
CA ALA A 13 -22.25 3.67 -12.71
C ALA A 13 -22.30 3.45 -14.23
N ALA A 14 -23.06 4.29 -14.97
CA ALA A 14 -23.15 4.20 -16.43
C ALA A 14 -21.82 4.57 -17.11
N LEU A 15 -21.08 5.54 -16.56
CA LEU A 15 -19.77 5.91 -17.07
C LEU A 15 -18.71 4.88 -16.68
N VAL A 16 -18.75 4.35 -15.46
CA VAL A 16 -17.80 3.33 -14.97
C VAL A 16 -17.85 2.07 -15.85
N ALA A 17 -19.00 1.74 -16.43
CA ALA A 17 -19.13 0.67 -17.42
C ALA A 17 -18.25 0.86 -18.67
N ARG A 18 -17.72 2.07 -18.92
CA ARG A 18 -16.80 2.38 -20.03
C ARG A 18 -15.33 2.43 -19.59
N GLY A 19 -15.06 2.22 -18.30
CA GLY A 19 -13.73 2.23 -17.75
C GLY A 19 -12.88 1.05 -18.21
N ALA A 20 -11.69 1.34 -18.74
CA ALA A 20 -10.77 0.34 -19.27
C ALA A 20 -9.63 -0.05 -18.31
N ASP A 21 -9.30 0.81 -17.36
CA ASP A 21 -8.32 0.48 -16.32
C ASP A 21 -8.93 -0.53 -15.33
N ALA A 22 -8.17 -1.48 -14.82
CA ALA A 22 -8.66 -2.49 -13.89
C ALA A 22 -9.32 -1.87 -12.65
N VAL A 23 -8.81 -0.72 -12.19
CA VAL A 23 -9.31 0.02 -11.03
C VAL A 23 -10.53 0.91 -11.31
N SER A 24 -11.03 0.96 -12.55
CA SER A 24 -12.13 1.88 -12.93
C SER A 24 -13.41 1.65 -12.12
N PHE A 25 -13.71 0.39 -11.77
CA PHE A 25 -14.90 0.06 -10.99
C PHE A 25 -14.83 0.60 -9.54
N LEU A 26 -13.63 0.75 -8.99
CA LEU A 26 -13.41 1.29 -7.64
C LEU A 26 -13.81 2.77 -7.53
N ALA A 27 -14.11 3.42 -8.65
CA ALA A 27 -14.75 4.74 -8.67
C ALA A 27 -16.10 4.76 -7.93
N LEU A 28 -16.76 3.61 -7.76
CA LEU A 28 -18.03 3.48 -7.05
C LEU A 28 -17.88 3.32 -5.53
N GLU A 29 -16.65 3.22 -5.01
CA GLU A 29 -16.38 3.18 -3.58
C GLU A 29 -16.83 4.47 -2.88
N ARG A 30 -17.30 4.35 -1.62
CA ARG A 30 -17.88 5.46 -0.85
C ARG A 30 -16.91 6.62 -0.61
N ALA A 31 -15.63 6.31 -0.49
CA ALA A 31 -14.59 7.31 -0.17
C ALA A 31 -14.10 8.09 -1.40
N MET A 32 -14.56 7.79 -2.61
CA MET A 32 -14.13 8.45 -3.84
C MET A 32 -14.90 9.72 -4.10
N HIS A 33 -14.19 10.80 -4.41
CA HIS A 33 -14.75 12.00 -5.01
C HIS A 33 -14.85 11.83 -6.52
N HIS A 34 -15.84 12.50 -7.14
CA HIS A 34 -16.02 12.49 -8.58
C HIS A 34 -15.81 13.89 -9.14
N TRP A 35 -14.97 14.00 -10.16
CA TRP A 35 -14.89 15.15 -11.03
C TRP A 35 -15.53 14.83 -12.37
N ARG A 36 -16.38 15.72 -12.87
CA ARG A 36 -16.96 15.62 -14.19
C ARG A 36 -16.55 16.79 -15.07
N ASP A 37 -16.30 16.50 -16.32
CA ASP A 37 -15.90 17.49 -17.32
C ASP A 37 -17.04 18.44 -17.73
N ALA A 38 -18.26 17.96 -17.71
CA ALA A 38 -19.46 18.73 -18.02
C ALA A 38 -20.65 18.25 -17.18
N PRO A 39 -21.63 19.14 -16.86
CA PRO A 39 -22.88 18.69 -16.27
C PRO A 39 -23.65 17.76 -17.22
N PRO A 40 -24.52 16.90 -16.69
CA PRO A 40 -25.33 15.99 -17.51
C PRO A 40 -26.07 16.69 -18.66
N PRO A 41 -26.27 16.04 -19.81
CA PRO A 41 -27.08 14.84 -19.92
C PRO A 41 -26.29 13.56 -19.75
N ALA A 42 -26.94 12.55 -19.15
CA ALA A 42 -26.39 11.27 -18.81
C ALA A 42 -25.59 10.64 -19.95
N GLY A 43 -24.37 10.17 -19.63
CA GLY A 43 -23.53 9.40 -20.56
C GLY A 43 -22.61 10.24 -21.45
N THR A 44 -22.60 11.57 -21.34
CA THR A 44 -21.64 12.46 -22.02
C THR A 44 -20.64 13.04 -21.03
N GLY A 45 -19.41 13.31 -21.51
CA GLY A 45 -18.34 13.85 -20.69
C GLY A 45 -17.41 12.79 -20.09
N ALA A 46 -16.45 13.26 -19.31
CA ALA A 46 -15.48 12.43 -18.62
C ALA A 46 -15.79 12.35 -17.12
N LEU A 47 -15.53 11.19 -16.53
CA LEU A 47 -15.53 10.98 -15.10
C LEU A 47 -14.10 10.69 -14.63
N VAL A 48 -13.66 11.38 -13.56
CA VAL A 48 -12.44 11.02 -12.84
C VAL A 48 -12.80 10.83 -11.37
N ALA A 49 -12.61 9.63 -10.88
CA ALA A 49 -12.70 9.35 -9.44
C ALA A 49 -11.35 9.63 -8.77
N TYR A 50 -11.34 10.30 -7.62
CA TYR A 50 -10.12 10.70 -6.96
C TYR A 50 -10.27 10.78 -5.44
N ALA A 51 -9.13 10.68 -4.76
CA ALA A 51 -9.00 11.03 -3.34
C ALA A 51 -8.44 12.45 -3.21
N ASP A 52 -9.08 13.32 -2.39
CA ASP A 52 -8.52 14.63 -2.03
C ASP A 52 -7.66 14.50 -0.76
N THR A 53 -6.38 14.73 -0.90
CA THR A 53 -5.42 14.69 0.22
C THR A 53 -5.28 16.03 0.95
N GLY A 54 -6.06 17.05 0.56
CA GLY A 54 -5.90 18.44 1.02
C GLY A 54 -4.80 19.21 0.27
N SER A 55 -3.87 18.53 -0.37
CA SER A 55 -2.79 19.12 -1.17
C SER A 55 -2.81 18.68 -2.63
N ALA A 56 -3.48 17.58 -2.94
CA ALA A 56 -3.56 17.00 -4.27
C ALA A 56 -4.86 16.20 -4.45
N TRP A 57 -5.33 16.13 -5.69
CA TRP A 57 -6.30 15.18 -6.18
C TRP A 57 -5.57 13.99 -6.80
N VAL A 58 -5.67 12.83 -6.19
CA VAL A 58 -5.05 11.59 -6.65
C VAL A 58 -6.12 10.73 -7.32
N ALA A 59 -6.10 10.68 -8.65
CA ALA A 59 -7.09 9.94 -9.41
C ALA A 59 -6.85 8.43 -9.34
N ALA A 60 -7.92 7.66 -9.33
CA ALA A 60 -7.96 6.20 -9.42
C ALA A 60 -8.02 5.79 -10.91
N GLY A 61 -6.89 5.37 -11.47
CA GLY A 61 -6.77 5.15 -12.92
C GLY A 61 -6.77 6.45 -13.73
N GLY A 62 -6.99 6.34 -15.02
CA GLY A 62 -7.16 7.48 -15.93
C GLY A 62 -8.62 7.94 -16.01
N PRO A 63 -8.91 9.03 -16.75
CA PRO A 63 -10.27 9.48 -17.01
C PRO A 63 -11.11 8.39 -17.70
N ILE A 64 -12.31 8.23 -17.24
CA ILE A 64 -13.32 7.34 -17.85
C ILE A 64 -14.13 8.19 -18.84
N THR A 65 -14.10 7.84 -20.11
CA THR A 65 -14.73 8.58 -21.21
C THR A 65 -15.50 7.64 -22.12
N ALA A 66 -16.52 8.18 -22.80
CA ALA A 66 -17.24 7.43 -23.81
C ALA A 66 -16.36 7.10 -25.03
N ASP A 67 -15.52 8.07 -25.42
CA ASP A 67 -14.59 7.99 -26.53
C ASP A 67 -13.15 7.91 -25.96
N PRO A 68 -12.38 6.87 -26.29
CA PRO A 68 -10.98 6.72 -25.85
C PRO A 68 -10.09 7.92 -26.21
N ASP A 69 -10.35 8.59 -27.34
CA ASP A 69 -9.57 9.74 -27.79
C ASP A 69 -9.77 10.97 -26.88
N GLN A 70 -10.84 11.02 -26.13
CA GLN A 70 -11.12 12.07 -25.14
C GLN A 70 -10.39 11.87 -23.81
N ARG A 71 -9.74 10.73 -23.56
CA ARG A 71 -9.04 10.47 -22.30
C ARG A 71 -7.93 11.47 -22.03
N ALA A 72 -7.09 11.76 -23.01
CA ALA A 72 -5.99 12.70 -22.85
C ALA A 72 -6.45 14.17 -22.68
N PRO A 73 -7.39 14.69 -23.50
CA PRO A 73 -8.02 16.00 -23.24
C PRO A 73 -8.69 16.09 -21.86
N ALA A 74 -9.44 15.07 -21.45
CA ALA A 74 -10.09 15.04 -20.14
C ALA A 74 -9.06 15.06 -18.97
N ALA A 75 -7.96 14.35 -19.12
CA ALA A 75 -6.87 14.41 -18.13
C ALA A 75 -6.29 15.83 -17.99
N ALA A 76 -6.10 16.54 -19.10
CA ALA A 76 -5.63 17.92 -19.06
C ALA A 76 -6.62 18.86 -18.36
N ARG A 77 -7.94 18.69 -18.63
CA ARG A 77 -8.98 19.50 -17.97
C ARG A 77 -9.10 19.18 -16.47
N PHE A 78 -8.98 17.90 -16.07
CA PHE A 78 -8.92 17.51 -14.66
C PHE A 78 -7.73 18.16 -13.92
N VAL A 79 -6.54 18.15 -14.55
CA VAL A 79 -5.35 18.79 -14.00
C VAL A 79 -5.56 20.29 -13.83
N ALA A 80 -6.17 20.95 -14.83
CA ALA A 80 -6.50 22.38 -14.74
C ALA A 80 -7.53 22.69 -13.64
N ALA A 81 -8.57 21.85 -13.51
CA ALA A 81 -9.57 21.97 -12.45
C ALA A 81 -8.95 21.81 -11.04
N ALA A 82 -8.06 20.83 -10.87
CA ALA A 82 -7.33 20.65 -9.61
C ALA A 82 -6.45 21.88 -9.30
N ALA A 83 -5.75 22.43 -10.29
CA ALA A 83 -4.94 23.63 -10.12
C ALA A 83 -5.81 24.84 -9.74
N ALA A 84 -6.98 25.03 -10.35
CA ALA A 84 -7.94 26.07 -9.98
C ALA A 84 -8.45 25.92 -8.54
N ALA A 85 -8.54 24.69 -8.04
CA ALA A 85 -8.87 24.39 -6.65
C ALA A 85 -7.66 24.48 -5.69
N GLY A 86 -6.48 24.93 -6.15
CA GLY A 86 -5.27 24.99 -5.36
C GLY A 86 -4.67 23.61 -5.04
N ARG A 87 -4.95 22.60 -5.86
CA ARG A 87 -4.50 21.23 -5.70
C ARG A 87 -3.56 20.81 -6.83
N ARG A 88 -2.60 19.95 -6.52
CA ARG A 88 -1.89 19.19 -7.56
C ARG A 88 -2.78 18.05 -8.05
N ALA A 89 -2.48 17.48 -9.23
CA ALA A 89 -3.19 16.30 -9.72
C ALA A 89 -2.22 15.24 -10.22
N CYS A 90 -2.56 13.97 -10.02
CA CYS A 90 -1.90 12.82 -10.64
C CYS A 90 -2.89 11.67 -10.80
N PHE A 91 -2.54 10.71 -11.67
CA PHE A 91 -3.36 9.53 -11.99
C PHE A 91 -2.60 8.29 -11.53
N PHE A 92 -3.06 7.66 -10.46
CA PHE A 92 -2.46 6.45 -9.90
C PHE A 92 -3.13 5.20 -10.47
N ALA A 93 -2.32 4.21 -10.81
CA ALA A 93 -2.76 2.93 -11.37
C ALA A 93 -3.43 3.04 -12.76
N THR A 94 -2.99 3.97 -13.60
CA THR A 94 -3.41 4.00 -15.00
C THR A 94 -2.67 2.94 -15.82
N GLU A 95 -3.38 2.29 -16.72
CA GLU A 95 -2.85 1.31 -17.68
C GLU A 95 -2.66 1.93 -19.08
N SER A 96 -3.12 3.15 -19.26
CA SER A 96 -2.97 3.86 -20.53
C SER A 96 -1.51 4.24 -20.79
N PRO A 97 -0.96 3.91 -21.97
CA PRO A 97 0.44 4.17 -22.31
C PRO A 97 0.78 5.66 -22.41
N ALA A 98 -0.19 6.54 -22.59
CA ALA A 98 0.00 7.99 -22.60
C ALA A 98 -1.30 8.73 -22.22
N LEU A 99 -1.25 9.47 -21.12
CA LEU A 99 -2.16 10.58 -20.88
C LEU A 99 -1.46 11.85 -21.36
N GLY A 100 -2.01 12.51 -22.38
CA GLY A 100 -1.40 13.69 -22.99
C GLY A 100 -0.97 14.75 -21.96
N GLY A 101 0.23 15.31 -22.11
CA GLY A 101 0.76 16.30 -21.17
C GLY A 101 1.34 15.73 -19.87
N CYS A 102 1.31 14.41 -19.67
CA CYS A 102 1.85 13.75 -18.48
C CYS A 102 3.18 13.01 -18.75
N ASN A 103 4.02 12.95 -17.72
CA ASN A 103 5.09 11.99 -17.57
C ASN A 103 4.55 10.73 -16.87
N GLN A 104 5.27 9.62 -16.99
CA GLN A 104 4.88 8.36 -16.37
C GLN A 104 6.01 7.76 -15.53
N LEU A 105 5.65 7.20 -14.38
CA LEU A 105 6.52 6.38 -13.55
C LEU A 105 5.91 4.98 -13.45
N LEU A 106 6.67 3.94 -13.78
CA LEU A 106 6.23 2.56 -13.61
C LEU A 106 6.04 2.26 -12.10
N LEU A 107 4.81 1.96 -11.69
CA LEU A 107 4.49 1.52 -10.32
C LEU A 107 4.79 0.04 -10.12
N GLY A 108 4.65 -0.74 -11.17
CA GLY A 108 4.80 -2.18 -11.20
C GLY A 108 4.02 -2.80 -12.34
N GLU A 109 3.71 -4.08 -12.22
CA GLU A 109 2.98 -4.85 -13.23
C GLU A 109 1.77 -5.53 -12.60
N GLN A 110 0.76 -5.80 -13.40
CA GLN A 110 -0.37 -6.65 -13.02
C GLN A 110 -0.40 -7.92 -13.88
N PRO A 111 -0.77 -9.08 -13.28
CA PRO A 111 -0.88 -10.31 -14.02
C PRO A 111 -2.19 -10.32 -14.82
N VAL A 112 -2.14 -10.78 -16.04
CA VAL A 112 -3.32 -11.01 -16.87
C VAL A 112 -3.46 -12.50 -17.15
N PHE A 113 -4.64 -13.02 -16.87
CA PHE A 113 -5.03 -14.40 -17.11
C PHE A 113 -6.14 -14.43 -18.16
N GLU A 114 -6.13 -15.45 -19.00
CA GLU A 114 -7.20 -15.78 -19.92
C GLU A 114 -7.99 -16.95 -19.32
N PRO A 115 -9.24 -16.74 -18.88
CA PRO A 115 -10.01 -17.80 -18.19
C PRO A 115 -10.15 -19.07 -19.00
N ARG A 116 -10.32 -18.94 -20.34
CA ARG A 116 -10.42 -20.09 -21.26
C ARG A 116 -9.15 -20.95 -21.30
N ALA A 117 -7.98 -20.38 -21.03
CA ALA A 117 -6.71 -21.08 -20.98
C ALA A 117 -6.44 -21.76 -19.63
N TRP A 118 -7.26 -21.50 -18.60
CA TRP A 118 -7.04 -22.02 -17.25
C TRP A 118 -6.99 -23.54 -17.15
N PRO A 119 -7.85 -24.34 -17.78
CA PRO A 119 -7.73 -25.80 -17.76
C PRO A 119 -6.39 -26.30 -18.30
N ALA A 120 -5.89 -25.69 -19.40
CA ALA A 120 -4.58 -26.02 -19.96
C ALA A 120 -3.44 -25.62 -19.02
N THR A 121 -3.56 -24.49 -18.34
CA THR A 121 -2.62 -24.05 -17.30
C THR A 121 -2.57 -25.05 -16.16
N LEU A 122 -3.70 -25.51 -15.65
CA LEU A 122 -3.77 -26.53 -14.63
C LEU A 122 -3.15 -27.86 -15.12
N ALA A 123 -3.41 -28.28 -16.36
CA ALA A 123 -2.85 -29.49 -16.93
C ALA A 123 -1.30 -29.47 -16.96
N ARG A 124 -0.70 -28.33 -17.25
CA ARG A 124 0.76 -28.14 -17.32
C ARG A 124 1.43 -28.04 -15.96
N HIS A 125 0.77 -27.50 -14.93
CA HIS A 125 1.39 -27.10 -13.67
C HIS A 125 1.00 -28.02 -12.49
N ARG A 126 1.76 -29.11 -12.28
CA ARG A 126 1.52 -30.11 -11.22
C ARG A 126 1.40 -29.48 -9.82
N ARG A 127 2.29 -28.52 -9.48
CA ARG A 127 2.29 -27.90 -8.14
C ARG A 127 0.98 -27.14 -7.86
N LEU A 128 0.43 -26.47 -8.85
CA LEU A 128 -0.83 -25.75 -8.71
C LEU A 128 -2.00 -26.74 -8.50
N ARG A 129 -2.09 -27.80 -9.33
CA ARG A 129 -3.08 -28.87 -9.12
C ARG A 129 -2.99 -29.51 -7.75
N GLU A 130 -1.77 -29.71 -7.25
CA GLU A 130 -1.55 -30.29 -5.92
C GLU A 130 -2.05 -29.36 -4.80
N GLN A 131 -1.90 -28.02 -4.93
CA GLN A 131 -2.46 -27.07 -3.97
C GLN A 131 -4.00 -27.15 -3.95
N LEU A 132 -4.64 -27.17 -5.11
CA LEU A 132 -6.09 -27.34 -5.21
C LEU A 132 -6.56 -28.68 -4.60
N ARG A 133 -5.88 -29.76 -4.92
CA ARG A 133 -6.17 -31.09 -4.38
C ARG A 133 -6.07 -31.12 -2.85
N ARG A 134 -5.02 -30.50 -2.29
CA ARG A 134 -4.82 -30.43 -0.82
C ARG A 134 -5.91 -29.63 -0.12
N ALA A 135 -6.37 -28.52 -0.69
CA ALA A 135 -7.47 -27.77 -0.13
C ALA A 135 -8.78 -28.58 -0.14
N ARG A 136 -9.08 -29.24 -1.27
CA ARG A 136 -10.25 -30.13 -1.39
C ARG A 136 -10.17 -31.33 -0.44
N ALA A 137 -9.01 -31.94 -0.27
CA ALA A 137 -8.79 -33.06 0.65
C ALA A 137 -8.96 -32.66 2.13
N LYS A 138 -8.88 -31.36 2.45
CA LYS A 138 -9.16 -30.78 3.75
C LYS A 138 -10.60 -30.26 3.86
N GLU A 139 -11.48 -30.73 2.98
CA GLU A 139 -12.91 -30.46 2.95
C GLU A 139 -13.26 -28.96 2.75
N VAL A 140 -12.34 -28.18 2.13
CA VAL A 140 -12.68 -26.83 1.73
C VAL A 140 -13.58 -26.88 0.51
N ARG A 141 -14.76 -26.30 0.62
CA ARG A 141 -15.75 -26.16 -0.44
C ARG A 141 -15.89 -24.68 -0.80
N VAL A 142 -15.96 -24.40 -2.10
CA VAL A 142 -16.17 -23.04 -2.59
C VAL A 142 -17.54 -22.96 -3.23
N ARG A 143 -18.32 -21.93 -2.88
CA ARG A 143 -19.61 -21.63 -3.51
C ARG A 143 -19.69 -20.16 -3.90
N ARG A 144 -20.51 -19.88 -4.89
CA ARG A 144 -20.90 -18.51 -5.23
C ARG A 144 -21.90 -18.01 -4.19
N VAL A 145 -21.79 -16.72 -3.86
CA VAL A 145 -22.68 -16.02 -2.92
C VAL A 145 -23.44 -14.95 -3.67
N GLY A 146 -24.74 -14.89 -3.44
CA GLY A 146 -25.58 -13.84 -4.00
C GLY A 146 -25.59 -12.58 -3.13
N PRO A 147 -25.89 -11.39 -3.70
CA PRO A 147 -25.98 -10.14 -2.95
C PRO A 147 -27.00 -10.21 -1.80
N ALA A 148 -28.09 -10.93 -1.97
CA ALA A 148 -29.12 -11.10 -0.94
C ALA A 148 -28.62 -11.82 0.32
N GLU A 149 -27.56 -12.64 0.22
CA GLU A 149 -26.93 -13.30 1.37
C GLU A 149 -26.00 -12.37 2.15
N LEU A 150 -25.64 -11.21 1.57
CA LEU A 150 -24.65 -10.24 2.10
C LEU A 150 -25.31 -8.93 2.54
N VAL A 151 -26.63 -8.91 2.69
CA VAL A 151 -27.32 -7.75 3.25
C VAL A 151 -26.94 -7.50 4.70
N ASP A 152 -26.99 -6.26 5.13
CA ASP A 152 -26.65 -5.89 6.51
C ASP A 152 -27.49 -6.69 7.51
N GLY A 153 -26.81 -7.26 8.51
CA GLY A 153 -27.43 -8.09 9.54
C GLY A 153 -27.60 -9.58 9.17
N SER A 154 -27.27 -10.01 7.93
CA SER A 154 -27.30 -11.44 7.60
C SER A 154 -26.14 -12.20 8.28
N PRO A 155 -26.34 -13.50 8.59
CA PRO A 155 -25.30 -14.32 9.23
C PRO A 155 -24.01 -14.36 8.43
N LEU A 156 -24.08 -14.53 7.10
CA LEU A 156 -22.91 -14.60 6.26
C LEU A 156 -22.16 -13.26 6.22
N ARG A 157 -22.90 -12.13 6.19
CA ARG A 157 -22.30 -10.80 6.27
C ARG A 157 -21.50 -10.64 7.57
N ALA A 158 -22.04 -11.03 8.69
CA ALA A 158 -21.35 -10.97 9.98
C ALA A 158 -20.07 -11.83 9.99
N GLU A 159 -20.10 -13.02 9.36
CA GLU A 159 -18.91 -13.86 9.21
C GLU A 159 -17.84 -13.21 8.31
N VAL A 160 -18.24 -12.59 7.19
CA VAL A 160 -17.30 -11.86 6.31
C VAL A 160 -16.69 -10.67 7.04
N ASP A 161 -17.49 -9.88 7.77
CA ASP A 161 -17.00 -8.74 8.55
C ASP A 161 -16.00 -9.17 9.63
N ARG A 162 -16.29 -10.30 10.34
CA ARG A 162 -15.35 -10.92 11.29
C ARG A 162 -14.05 -11.32 10.60
N LEU A 163 -14.13 -12.02 9.45
CA LEU A 163 -12.98 -12.46 8.67
C LEU A 163 -12.14 -11.27 8.19
N ALA A 164 -12.79 -10.20 7.74
CA ALA A 164 -12.17 -8.94 7.34
C ALA A 164 -11.39 -8.30 8.52
N GLY A 165 -12.02 -8.25 9.70
CA GLY A 165 -11.40 -7.76 10.93
C GLY A 165 -10.15 -8.57 11.33
N GLU A 166 -10.24 -9.91 11.28
CA GLU A 166 -9.10 -10.81 11.55
C GLU A 166 -7.97 -10.61 10.53
N TRP A 167 -8.32 -10.49 9.25
CA TRP A 167 -7.36 -10.29 8.18
C TRP A 167 -6.64 -8.94 8.33
N LEU A 168 -7.37 -7.84 8.55
CA LEU A 168 -6.80 -6.52 8.81
C LEU A 168 -5.94 -6.51 10.08
N GLY A 169 -6.37 -7.20 11.14
CA GLY A 169 -5.63 -7.34 12.40
C GLY A 169 -4.31 -8.13 12.24
N SER A 170 -4.22 -9.01 11.22
CA SER A 170 -3.00 -9.76 10.92
C SER A 170 -1.95 -8.96 10.16
N ARG A 171 -2.29 -7.76 9.65
CA ARG A 171 -1.38 -6.93 8.85
C ARG A 171 -0.45 -6.12 9.75
N ARG A 172 0.79 -5.97 9.29
CA ARG A 172 1.81 -5.17 10.01
C ARG A 172 1.52 -3.67 9.91
N MET A 173 0.98 -3.25 8.78
CA MET A 173 0.63 -1.85 8.51
C MET A 173 -0.79 -1.53 8.95
N GLU A 174 -1.03 -0.27 9.29
CA GLU A 174 -2.37 0.27 9.43
C GLU A 174 -3.18 0.03 8.15
N PRO A 175 -4.49 -0.23 8.22
CA PRO A 175 -5.33 -0.29 7.04
C PRO A 175 -5.15 0.95 6.17
N MET A 176 -4.92 0.72 4.91
CA MET A 176 -4.80 1.79 3.92
C MET A 176 -6.18 2.11 3.34
N GLY A 177 -6.36 3.34 2.94
CA GLY A 177 -7.52 3.80 2.17
C GLY A 177 -7.27 3.78 0.67
N PHE A 178 -8.05 4.59 -0.06
CA PHE A 178 -7.98 4.72 -1.51
C PHE A 178 -8.19 3.36 -2.18
N LEU A 179 -7.48 3.01 -3.24
CA LEU A 179 -7.65 1.79 -4.06
C LEU A 179 -7.42 0.44 -3.34
N VAL A 180 -7.09 0.45 -2.06
CA VAL A 180 -6.90 -0.76 -1.23
C VAL A 180 -7.70 -0.70 0.08
N ALA A 181 -8.70 0.17 0.13
CA ALA A 181 -9.72 0.13 1.15
C ALA A 181 -10.47 -1.21 1.06
N LEU A 182 -10.78 -1.81 2.20
CA LEU A 182 -11.56 -3.05 2.20
C LEU A 182 -13.05 -2.68 2.25
N GLU A 183 -13.66 -2.51 1.10
CA GLU A 183 -15.07 -2.16 0.93
C GLU A 183 -15.82 -3.14 -0.01
N PRO A 184 -15.84 -4.46 0.29
CA PRO A 184 -16.31 -5.47 -0.66
C PRO A 184 -17.80 -5.40 -0.98
N PHE A 185 -18.58 -4.52 -0.34
CA PHE A 185 -20.04 -4.48 -0.47
C PHE A 185 -20.57 -3.23 -1.17
N HIS A 186 -19.72 -2.45 -1.82
CA HIS A 186 -20.18 -1.37 -2.69
C HIS A 186 -20.71 -1.95 -4.00
N ALA A 187 -21.83 -1.43 -4.52
CA ALA A 187 -22.48 -1.92 -5.74
C ALA A 187 -22.59 -3.48 -5.83
N PRO A 188 -23.16 -4.18 -4.83
CA PRO A 188 -23.03 -5.63 -4.65
C PRO A 188 -23.60 -6.46 -5.81
N GLU A 189 -24.56 -5.91 -6.56
CA GLU A 189 -25.20 -6.59 -7.71
C GLU A 189 -24.23 -6.85 -8.86
N GLN A 190 -23.13 -6.10 -8.93
CA GLN A 190 -22.15 -6.22 -10.01
C GLN A 190 -20.93 -7.05 -9.62
N HIS A 191 -20.84 -7.47 -8.36
CA HIS A 191 -19.72 -8.27 -7.88
C HIS A 191 -19.89 -9.76 -8.13
N LEU A 192 -18.78 -10.46 -8.30
CA LEU A 192 -18.69 -11.89 -8.14
C LEU A 192 -18.15 -12.19 -6.72
N TYR A 193 -19.00 -12.75 -5.86
CA TYR A 193 -18.61 -13.16 -4.52
C TYR A 193 -18.47 -14.67 -4.43
N LEU A 194 -17.39 -15.12 -3.79
CA LEU A 194 -17.10 -16.52 -3.52
C LEU A 194 -16.78 -16.72 -2.04
N ALA A 195 -17.43 -17.67 -1.42
CA ALA A 195 -17.16 -18.11 -0.06
C ALA A 195 -16.46 -19.47 -0.08
N ALA A 196 -15.38 -19.61 0.69
CA ALA A 196 -14.76 -20.90 0.98
C ALA A 196 -15.15 -21.31 2.39
N GLU A 197 -15.79 -22.47 2.51
CA GLU A 197 -16.31 -23.02 3.76
C GLU A 197 -15.64 -24.34 4.11
N ARG A 198 -15.48 -24.59 5.40
CA ARG A 198 -14.98 -25.85 5.94
C ARG A 198 -15.76 -26.21 7.20
N GLY A 199 -16.39 -27.39 7.21
CA GLY A 199 -17.21 -27.82 8.34
C GLY A 199 -18.37 -26.85 8.64
N GLY A 200 -18.92 -26.15 7.64
CA GLY A 200 -19.98 -25.17 7.79
C GLY A 200 -19.53 -23.76 8.20
N ALA A 201 -18.24 -23.54 8.49
CA ALA A 201 -17.69 -22.23 8.85
C ALA A 201 -17.00 -21.55 7.66
N LEU A 202 -17.15 -20.22 7.54
CA LEU A 202 -16.43 -19.42 6.54
C LEU A 202 -14.95 -19.33 6.90
N VAL A 203 -14.06 -19.84 6.02
CA VAL A 203 -12.61 -19.82 6.21
C VAL A 203 -11.90 -18.84 5.27
N ALA A 204 -12.52 -18.50 4.15
CA ALA A 204 -12.01 -17.44 3.24
C ALA A 204 -13.15 -16.87 2.39
N PHE A 205 -12.94 -15.65 1.91
CA PHE A 205 -13.89 -14.93 1.07
C PHE A 205 -13.15 -14.19 -0.05
N LEU A 206 -13.79 -14.09 -1.21
CA LEU A 206 -13.24 -13.38 -2.37
C LEU A 206 -14.31 -12.49 -2.97
N SER A 207 -13.93 -11.26 -3.28
CA SER A 207 -14.68 -10.33 -4.13
C SER A 207 -13.94 -10.07 -5.43
N ALA A 208 -14.68 -10.01 -6.54
CA ALA A 208 -14.17 -9.57 -7.82
C ALA A 208 -15.17 -8.61 -8.48
N VAL A 209 -14.63 -7.58 -9.12
CA VAL A 209 -15.38 -6.50 -9.75
C VAL A 209 -15.16 -6.52 -11.27
N PRO A 210 -16.16 -6.08 -12.07
CA PRO A 210 -16.03 -6.13 -13.51
C PRO A 210 -15.12 -5.02 -14.05
N ILE A 211 -14.41 -5.35 -15.13
CA ILE A 211 -13.74 -4.38 -16.03
C ILE A 211 -14.55 -4.38 -17.31
N HIS A 212 -15.66 -3.65 -17.31
CA HIS A 212 -16.66 -3.76 -18.35
C HIS A 212 -16.11 -3.53 -19.77
N ALA A 213 -15.35 -2.45 -19.99
CA ALA A 213 -14.79 -2.11 -21.29
C ALA A 213 -13.84 -3.18 -21.85
N ARG A 214 -13.27 -4.03 -20.98
CA ARG A 214 -12.37 -5.13 -21.37
C ARG A 214 -13.04 -6.50 -21.26
N ARG A 215 -14.33 -6.57 -20.96
CA ARG A 215 -15.09 -7.80 -20.69
C ARG A 215 -14.33 -8.73 -19.72
N GLY A 216 -13.77 -8.14 -18.66
CA GLY A 216 -12.88 -8.79 -17.72
C GLY A 216 -13.30 -8.62 -16.28
N TRP A 217 -12.47 -9.17 -15.37
CA TRP A 217 -12.65 -9.09 -13.93
C TRP A 217 -11.35 -8.71 -13.21
N LEU A 218 -11.48 -7.82 -12.24
CA LEU A 218 -10.45 -7.58 -11.23
C LEU A 218 -10.81 -8.37 -9.97
N VAL A 219 -9.96 -9.28 -9.54
CA VAL A 219 -10.05 -9.85 -8.19
C VAL A 219 -9.55 -8.77 -7.23
N GLU A 220 -10.48 -8.18 -6.50
CA GLU A 220 -10.25 -7.06 -5.61
C GLU A 220 -9.72 -7.54 -4.27
N ASP A 221 -10.49 -8.41 -3.59
CA ASP A 221 -10.17 -8.91 -2.28
C ASP A 221 -10.06 -10.43 -2.23
N VAL A 222 -9.08 -10.92 -1.50
CA VAL A 222 -8.96 -12.31 -1.09
C VAL A 222 -8.70 -12.36 0.40
N LEU A 223 -9.76 -12.49 1.18
CA LEU A 223 -9.71 -12.59 2.63
C LEU A 223 -9.51 -14.05 3.02
N ARG A 224 -8.47 -14.31 3.78
CA ARG A 224 -8.16 -15.65 4.28
C ARG A 224 -8.02 -15.60 5.79
N GLY A 225 -8.83 -16.40 6.49
CA GLY A 225 -8.75 -16.63 7.92
C GLY A 225 -7.46 -17.35 8.33
N ARG A 226 -7.15 -17.34 9.62
CA ARG A 226 -5.97 -18.03 10.19
C ARG A 226 -6.07 -19.54 10.03
N ASP A 227 -7.28 -20.08 10.18
CA ASP A 227 -7.55 -21.52 10.13
C ASP A 227 -7.80 -22.06 8.72
N ALA A 228 -7.74 -21.17 7.71
CA ALA A 228 -7.89 -21.57 6.33
C ALA A 228 -6.73 -22.48 5.89
N PRO A 229 -7.00 -23.68 5.37
CA PRO A 229 -5.98 -24.60 4.90
C PRO A 229 -5.14 -23.99 3.77
N ASN A 230 -3.90 -24.48 3.63
CA ASN A 230 -3.06 -24.11 2.49
C ASN A 230 -3.73 -24.58 1.18
N GLY A 231 -3.73 -23.71 0.17
CA GLY A 231 -4.40 -23.93 -1.12
C GLY A 231 -5.80 -23.32 -1.20
N THR A 232 -6.37 -22.77 -0.10
CA THR A 232 -7.72 -22.17 -0.10
C THR A 232 -7.81 -20.95 -1.01
N ALA A 233 -6.79 -20.08 -1.03
CA ALA A 233 -6.77 -18.93 -1.92
C ALA A 233 -6.71 -19.34 -3.39
N GLU A 234 -5.87 -20.32 -3.71
CA GLU A 234 -5.80 -20.90 -5.06
C GLU A 234 -7.13 -21.55 -5.45
N LEU A 235 -7.83 -22.20 -4.51
CA LEU A 235 -9.13 -22.81 -4.77
C LEU A 235 -10.23 -21.77 -5.04
N LEU A 236 -10.23 -20.63 -4.33
CA LEU A 236 -11.12 -19.50 -4.61
C LEU A 236 -10.84 -18.93 -6.01
N LEU A 237 -9.57 -18.76 -6.37
CA LEU A 237 -9.19 -18.28 -7.70
C LEU A 237 -9.57 -19.27 -8.80
N ASP A 238 -9.42 -20.58 -8.59
CA ASP A 238 -9.89 -21.63 -9.50
C ASP A 238 -11.40 -21.49 -9.76
N ALA A 239 -12.17 -21.18 -8.72
CA ALA A 239 -13.60 -20.92 -8.85
C ALA A 239 -13.90 -19.62 -9.63
N VAL A 240 -13.10 -18.52 -9.44
CA VAL A 240 -13.24 -17.31 -10.26
C VAL A 240 -13.06 -17.64 -11.74
N PHE A 241 -11.98 -18.36 -12.11
CA PHE A 241 -11.73 -18.75 -13.49
C PHE A 241 -12.84 -19.63 -14.09
N THR A 242 -13.48 -20.43 -13.25
CA THR A 242 -14.62 -21.27 -13.65
C THR A 242 -15.88 -20.45 -13.87
N HIS A 243 -16.22 -19.55 -12.95
CA HIS A 243 -17.43 -18.71 -13.05
C HIS A 243 -17.32 -17.62 -14.12
N ALA A 244 -16.12 -17.09 -14.32
CA ALA A 244 -15.84 -16.04 -15.30
C ALA A 244 -15.20 -16.59 -16.61
N ARG A 245 -15.44 -17.85 -16.95
CA ARG A 245 -14.79 -18.53 -18.10
C ARG A 245 -15.05 -17.84 -19.45
N ASP A 246 -16.13 -17.11 -19.57
CA ASP A 246 -16.51 -16.39 -20.79
C ASP A 246 -15.93 -14.97 -20.87
N ALA A 247 -15.28 -14.53 -19.80
CA ALA A 247 -14.54 -13.27 -19.78
C ALA A 247 -13.30 -13.34 -20.67
N GLU A 248 -12.88 -12.17 -21.19
CA GLU A 248 -11.65 -12.08 -22.00
C GLU A 248 -10.39 -12.10 -21.13
N LEU A 249 -10.50 -11.55 -19.91
CA LEU A 249 -9.37 -11.51 -18.97
C LEU A 249 -9.83 -11.51 -17.51
N ILE A 250 -8.92 -11.98 -16.65
CA ILE A 250 -8.95 -11.77 -15.21
C ILE A 250 -7.62 -11.18 -14.79
N THR A 251 -7.64 -10.19 -13.90
CA THR A 251 -6.42 -9.69 -13.24
C THR A 251 -6.56 -9.75 -11.72
N LEU A 252 -5.43 -9.84 -11.03
CA LEU A 252 -5.33 -9.74 -9.58
C LEU A 252 -4.80 -8.35 -9.16
N GLY A 253 -4.90 -7.37 -10.07
CA GLY A 253 -4.41 -6.02 -9.85
C GLY A 253 -2.89 -5.89 -9.70
N LEU A 254 -2.47 -4.70 -9.33
CA LEU A 254 -1.07 -4.30 -9.26
C LEU A 254 -0.23 -5.21 -8.33
N ALA A 255 0.93 -5.65 -8.81
CA ALA A 255 2.04 -6.11 -7.98
C ALA A 255 3.04 -4.95 -7.87
N PRO A 256 3.01 -4.18 -6.77
CA PRO A 256 3.77 -2.94 -6.69
C PRO A 256 5.27 -3.19 -6.74
N LEU A 257 6.01 -2.24 -7.33
CA LEU A 257 7.46 -2.27 -7.46
C LEU A 257 7.99 -3.56 -8.13
N SER A 258 7.24 -4.11 -9.09
CA SER A 258 7.64 -5.26 -9.93
C SER A 258 7.94 -4.81 -11.36
N GLY A 259 8.50 -5.72 -12.18
CA GLY A 259 8.88 -5.44 -13.55
C GLY A 259 10.18 -4.64 -13.70
N PRO A 260 10.38 -3.94 -14.85
CA PRO A 260 11.60 -3.20 -15.16
C PRO A 260 11.65 -1.83 -14.46
N ILE A 261 11.52 -1.82 -13.13
CA ILE A 261 11.54 -0.62 -12.30
C ILE A 261 12.97 -0.03 -12.17
N ALA A 262 13.04 1.28 -11.90
CA ALA A 262 14.30 2.00 -11.73
C ALA A 262 15.14 1.50 -10.52
N PRO A 263 16.47 1.73 -10.50
CA PRO A 263 17.35 1.30 -9.41
C PRO A 263 16.90 1.81 -8.02
N TRP A 264 16.51 3.08 -7.93
CA TRP A 264 16.01 3.66 -6.68
C TRP A 264 14.69 3.01 -6.18
N GLN A 265 13.81 2.57 -7.08
CA GLN A 265 12.60 1.83 -6.71
C GLN A 265 12.96 0.42 -6.19
N ARG A 266 14.01 -0.21 -6.74
CA ARG A 266 14.53 -1.49 -6.20
C ARG A 266 15.09 -1.32 -4.80
N LEU A 267 15.79 -0.21 -4.55
CA LEU A 267 16.27 0.14 -3.21
C LEU A 267 15.09 0.40 -2.26
N ALA A 268 14.11 1.22 -2.68
CA ALA A 268 12.90 1.48 -1.89
C ALA A 268 12.15 0.18 -1.54
N ARG A 269 11.99 -0.75 -2.50
CA ARG A 269 11.40 -2.08 -2.27
C ARG A 269 12.19 -2.90 -1.23
N TRP A 270 13.51 -2.81 -1.24
CA TRP A 270 14.35 -3.50 -0.27
C TRP A 270 14.22 -2.88 1.13
N LEU A 271 14.29 -1.56 1.22
CA LEU A 271 14.14 -0.81 2.47
C LEU A 271 12.78 -1.04 3.14
N THR A 272 11.70 -1.06 2.37
CA THR A 272 10.32 -1.19 2.88
C THR A 272 9.87 -2.64 3.14
N ARG A 273 10.73 -3.62 2.89
CA ARG A 273 10.43 -5.05 3.10
C ARG A 273 9.92 -5.41 4.51
N PRO A 274 10.39 -4.80 5.61
CA PRO A 274 9.83 -5.08 6.94
C PRO A 274 8.36 -4.69 7.09
N LEU A 275 7.89 -3.71 6.31
CA LEU A 275 6.51 -3.23 6.32
C LEU A 275 5.63 -4.05 5.40
N TYR A 276 6.09 -4.32 4.17
CA TYR A 276 5.30 -4.99 3.14
C TYR A 276 6.17 -5.88 2.25
N ASP A 277 5.73 -7.12 2.05
CA ASP A 277 6.44 -8.11 1.20
C ASP A 277 6.01 -8.01 -0.27
N PHE A 278 6.47 -6.97 -0.96
CA PHE A 278 6.21 -6.77 -2.39
C PHE A 278 6.65 -7.96 -3.26
N ARG A 279 7.76 -8.62 -2.90
CA ARG A 279 8.25 -9.81 -3.63
C ARG A 279 7.34 -11.01 -3.42
N GLY A 280 6.83 -11.20 -2.21
CA GLY A 280 5.87 -12.27 -1.89
C GLY A 280 4.58 -12.12 -2.67
N VAL A 281 4.04 -10.89 -2.79
CA VAL A 281 2.85 -10.61 -3.60
C VAL A 281 3.10 -10.96 -5.07
N ARG A 282 4.22 -10.50 -5.66
CA ARG A 282 4.57 -10.81 -7.05
C ARG A 282 4.75 -12.33 -7.24
N ALA A 283 5.43 -12.99 -6.30
CA ALA A 283 5.66 -14.43 -6.35
C ALA A 283 4.36 -15.25 -6.22
N PHE A 284 3.42 -14.81 -5.37
CA PHE A 284 2.10 -15.44 -5.27
C PHE A 284 1.37 -15.36 -6.61
N LYS A 285 1.26 -14.16 -7.19
CA LYS A 285 0.60 -13.95 -8.48
C LYS A 285 1.28 -14.74 -9.62
N ALA A 286 2.61 -14.81 -9.62
CA ALA A 286 3.38 -15.55 -10.61
C ALA A 286 3.17 -17.09 -10.54
N ARG A 287 2.92 -17.63 -9.33
CA ARG A 287 2.64 -19.08 -9.18
C ARG A 287 1.33 -19.54 -9.83
N LEU A 288 0.45 -18.59 -10.15
CA LEU A 288 -0.77 -18.87 -10.90
C LEU A 288 -0.56 -18.89 -12.42
N HIS A 289 0.66 -18.64 -12.88
CA HIS A 289 1.09 -18.69 -14.29
C HIS A 289 0.24 -17.77 -15.20
N PRO A 290 0.28 -16.43 -14.99
CA PRO A 290 -0.40 -15.50 -15.88
C PRO A 290 0.14 -15.60 -17.30
N VAL A 291 -0.73 -15.35 -18.29
CA VAL A 291 -0.36 -15.35 -19.72
C VAL A 291 0.62 -14.21 -20.02
N ARG A 292 0.40 -13.05 -19.41
CA ARG A 292 1.27 -11.88 -19.54
C ARG A 292 1.22 -11.00 -18.30
N TRP A 293 2.15 -10.05 -18.23
CA TRP A 293 2.18 -8.98 -17.24
C TRP A 293 2.01 -7.66 -17.96
N GLU A 294 1.07 -6.83 -17.52
CA GLU A 294 0.82 -5.50 -18.07
C GLU A 294 1.37 -4.43 -17.11
N PRO A 295 2.02 -3.38 -17.64
CA PRO A 295 2.56 -2.31 -16.82
C PRO A 295 1.44 -1.43 -16.26
N VAL A 296 1.65 -0.94 -15.03
CA VAL A 296 0.75 -0.02 -14.34
C VAL A 296 1.54 1.21 -13.91
N TRP A 297 1.00 2.41 -14.21
CA TRP A 297 1.72 3.65 -14.14
C TRP A 297 1.13 4.64 -13.12
N LEU A 298 2.00 5.51 -12.61
CA LEU A 298 1.66 6.82 -12.08
C LEU A 298 1.88 7.84 -13.18
N ALA A 299 0.81 8.47 -13.67
CA ALA A 299 0.91 9.58 -14.61
C ALA A 299 0.78 10.93 -13.87
N TYR A 300 1.65 11.88 -14.19
CA TYR A 300 1.71 13.19 -13.53
C TYR A 300 2.11 14.30 -14.52
N PRO A 301 1.68 15.57 -14.33
CA PRO A 301 1.93 16.66 -15.26
C PRO A 301 3.42 16.85 -15.56
N ARG A 302 3.76 17.14 -16.83
CA ARG A 302 5.13 17.48 -17.26
C ARG A 302 5.63 18.72 -16.51
N GLY A 303 6.93 18.76 -16.24
CA GLY A 303 7.54 19.86 -15.49
C GLY A 303 7.35 19.81 -13.98
N SER A 304 6.58 18.84 -13.46
CA SER A 304 6.39 18.65 -12.02
C SER A 304 7.28 17.53 -11.45
N SER A 305 7.53 17.56 -10.16
CA SER A 305 8.40 16.60 -9.46
C SER A 305 7.67 15.28 -9.20
N VAL A 306 8.21 14.17 -9.69
CA VAL A 306 7.71 12.82 -9.42
C VAL A 306 7.64 12.50 -7.93
N LEU A 307 8.61 12.97 -7.14
CA LEU A 307 8.64 12.72 -5.70
C LEU A 307 7.45 13.35 -4.98
N ARG A 308 7.02 14.55 -5.40
CA ARG A 308 5.82 15.21 -4.82
C ARG A 308 4.57 14.38 -5.11
N HIS A 309 4.39 13.86 -6.32
CA HIS A 309 3.23 13.05 -6.68
C HIS A 309 3.26 11.66 -6.03
N LEU A 310 4.43 11.10 -5.78
CA LEU A 310 4.55 9.88 -4.95
C LEU A 310 4.13 10.15 -3.50
N ILE A 311 4.55 11.28 -2.91
CA ILE A 311 4.13 11.67 -1.57
C ILE A 311 2.62 11.92 -1.53
N ASP A 312 2.05 12.56 -2.54
CA ASP A 312 0.61 12.79 -2.65
C ASP A 312 -0.16 11.45 -2.76
N SER A 313 0.35 10.51 -3.55
CA SER A 313 -0.22 9.15 -3.64
C SER A 313 -0.14 8.41 -2.30
N LEU A 314 1.00 8.46 -1.61
CA LEU A 314 1.14 7.88 -0.27
C LEU A 314 0.19 8.52 0.74
N ARG A 315 -0.09 9.83 0.64
CA ARG A 315 -1.09 10.50 1.46
C ARG A 315 -2.51 10.01 1.18
N ALA A 316 -2.86 9.73 -0.08
CA ALA A 316 -4.14 9.14 -0.43
C ALA A 316 -4.32 7.77 0.25
N PHE A 317 -3.33 6.89 0.18
CA PHE A 317 -3.35 5.60 0.88
C PHE A 317 -3.35 5.72 2.40
N ALA A 318 -2.74 6.78 2.94
CA ALA A 318 -2.69 7.07 4.38
C ALA A 318 -3.90 7.87 4.89
N SER A 319 -4.97 8.01 4.10
CA SER A 319 -6.16 8.80 4.42
C SER A 319 -5.80 10.23 4.87
N GLY A 320 -4.90 10.87 4.11
CA GLY A 320 -4.49 12.27 4.23
C GLY A 320 -3.27 12.54 5.13
N SER A 321 -2.96 11.70 6.12
CA SER A 321 -1.88 11.99 7.08
C SER A 321 -0.86 10.86 7.21
N LEU A 322 0.31 11.05 6.57
CA LEU A 322 1.45 10.11 6.67
C LEU A 322 1.96 9.95 8.11
N VAL A 323 1.99 11.02 8.90
CA VAL A 323 2.46 10.96 10.30
C VAL A 323 1.53 10.11 11.15
N ARG A 324 0.22 10.32 11.06
CA ARG A 324 -0.79 9.53 11.77
C ARG A 324 -0.75 8.06 11.34
N PHE A 325 -0.62 7.81 10.04
CA PHE A 325 -0.49 6.47 9.49
C PHE A 325 0.78 5.77 10.00
N ALA A 326 1.94 6.45 9.99
CA ALA A 326 3.20 5.93 10.50
C ALA A 326 3.12 5.61 12.00
N ALA A 327 2.54 6.51 12.80
CA ALA A 327 2.36 6.31 14.25
C ALA A 327 1.47 5.09 14.54
N ARG A 328 0.34 4.95 13.85
CA ARG A 328 -0.56 3.80 14.01
C ARG A 328 0.08 2.50 13.53
N THR A 329 0.82 2.54 12.41
CA THR A 329 1.59 1.40 11.91
C THR A 329 2.67 0.99 12.91
N ALA A 330 3.40 1.95 13.49
CA ALA A 330 4.38 1.69 14.55
C ALA A 330 3.73 1.00 15.76
N ALA A 331 2.52 1.45 16.15
CA ALA A 331 1.77 0.86 17.24
C ALA A 331 1.31 -0.59 17.00
N ARG A 332 1.21 -1.04 15.75
CA ARG A 332 0.74 -2.40 15.41
C ARG A 332 1.81 -3.47 15.53
N HIS A 333 3.06 -3.15 15.16
CA HIS A 333 4.11 -4.16 15.04
C HIS A 333 5.44 -3.69 15.62
N PRO A 334 6.06 -4.44 16.58
CA PRO A 334 7.28 -4.02 17.27
C PRO A 334 8.53 -3.90 16.38
N GLY A 335 8.49 -4.42 15.16
CA GLY A 335 9.56 -4.25 14.16
C GLY A 335 9.48 -2.94 13.37
N VAL A 336 8.39 -2.19 13.47
CA VAL A 336 8.20 -0.93 12.71
C VAL A 336 9.00 0.24 13.32
N PRO A 337 8.98 0.48 14.64
CA PRO A 337 9.80 1.55 15.23
C PRO A 337 11.28 1.46 14.88
N PRO A 338 12.00 0.32 15.05
CA PRO A 338 13.39 0.24 14.65
C PRO A 338 13.62 0.51 13.17
N TRP A 339 12.67 0.11 12.28
CA TRP A 339 12.75 0.44 10.87
C TRP A 339 12.60 1.95 10.60
N LEU A 340 11.60 2.60 11.24
CA LEU A 340 11.38 4.05 11.10
C LEU A 340 12.57 4.88 11.61
N LEU A 341 13.31 4.39 12.58
CA LEU A 341 14.52 5.03 13.08
C LEU A 341 15.74 4.76 12.19
N ALA A 342 15.86 3.54 11.65
CA ALA A 342 17.00 3.16 10.80
C ALA A 342 17.05 3.94 9.47
N VAL A 343 15.89 4.19 8.84
CA VAL A 343 15.84 4.85 7.53
C VAL A 343 16.41 6.28 7.56
N PRO A 344 15.99 7.19 8.44
CA PRO A 344 16.57 8.54 8.52
C PRO A 344 18.00 8.56 9.08
N LEU A 345 18.38 7.55 9.85
CA LEU A 345 19.74 7.47 10.41
C LEU A 345 20.80 7.30 9.31
N VAL A 346 20.47 6.65 8.18
CA VAL A 346 21.42 6.50 7.06
C VAL A 346 21.87 7.84 6.46
N PRO A 347 20.97 8.73 5.97
CA PRO A 347 21.41 10.03 5.47
C PRO A 347 22.01 10.92 6.58
N TRP A 348 21.58 10.78 7.83
CA TRP A 348 22.17 11.46 8.96
C TRP A 348 23.64 11.05 9.18
N THR A 349 23.92 9.77 9.19
CA THR A 349 25.27 9.21 9.28
C THR A 349 26.16 9.73 8.15
N ALA A 350 25.65 9.74 6.91
CA ALA A 350 26.37 10.30 5.77
C ALA A 350 26.67 11.81 5.95
N LEU A 351 25.73 12.56 6.50
CA LEU A 351 25.92 13.98 6.83
C LEU A 351 27.03 14.16 7.87
N LEU A 352 27.02 13.39 8.99
CA LEU A 352 28.06 13.44 10.02
C LEU A 352 29.45 13.13 9.44
N ALA A 353 29.54 12.09 8.62
CA ALA A 353 30.79 11.72 7.93
C ALA A 353 31.30 12.84 7.01
N THR A 354 30.37 13.50 6.28
CA THR A 354 30.70 14.62 5.40
C THR A 354 31.21 15.84 6.21
N ILE A 355 30.55 16.19 7.31
CA ILE A 355 30.96 17.29 8.20
C ILE A 355 32.34 16.99 8.79
N ALA A 356 32.60 15.76 9.23
CA ALA A 356 33.90 15.35 9.73
C ALA A 356 34.99 15.47 8.65
N ALA A 357 34.72 15.04 7.42
CA ALA A 357 35.66 15.08 6.30
C ALA A 357 35.97 16.53 5.85
N THR A 358 34.93 17.37 5.72
CA THR A 358 35.06 18.77 5.24
C THR A 358 35.55 19.74 6.28
N GLY A 359 35.56 19.35 7.56
CA GLY A 359 35.99 20.20 8.67
C GLY A 359 35.01 21.27 9.14
N ASN A 360 33.76 21.22 8.68
CA ASN A 360 32.68 22.14 9.08
C ASN A 360 32.12 21.82 10.48
N VAL A 361 33.02 21.52 11.40
CA VAL A 361 32.75 21.04 12.77
C VAL A 361 31.91 22.00 13.60
N HIS A 362 31.93 23.30 13.29
CA HIS A 362 31.14 24.35 13.96
C HIS A 362 29.64 24.13 13.83
N LEU A 363 29.19 23.40 12.83
CA LEU A 363 27.75 23.13 12.61
C LEU A 363 27.13 22.36 13.78
N LEU A 364 27.84 21.37 14.32
CA LEU A 364 27.39 20.53 15.43
C LEU A 364 28.12 20.77 16.71
N ALA A 365 29.22 21.54 16.68
CA ALA A 365 30.11 21.85 17.80
C ALA A 365 30.81 20.61 18.43
N TYR A 366 31.15 19.63 17.58
CA TYR A 366 31.97 18.49 17.94
C TYR A 366 33.35 18.57 17.29
N SER A 367 34.33 17.93 17.87
CA SER A 367 35.63 17.73 17.21
C SER A 367 35.51 16.75 16.03
N ARG A 368 36.48 16.81 15.09
CA ARG A 368 36.52 15.85 13.96
C ARG A 368 36.53 14.39 14.40
N PRO A 369 37.39 13.98 15.38
CA PRO A 369 37.38 12.61 15.88
C PRO A 369 36.02 12.20 16.50
N ALA A 370 35.37 13.10 17.23
CA ALA A 370 34.06 12.84 17.82
C ALA A 370 32.98 12.64 16.75
N LEU A 371 32.96 13.47 15.70
CA LEU A 371 32.02 13.30 14.57
C LEU A 371 32.25 11.99 13.84
N ALA A 372 33.49 11.58 13.60
CA ALA A 372 33.83 10.31 13.01
C ALA A 372 33.39 9.13 13.89
N GLY A 373 33.56 9.24 15.20
CA GLY A 373 33.07 8.27 16.18
C GLY A 373 31.55 8.14 16.16
N TRP A 374 30.84 9.27 16.19
CA TRP A 374 29.38 9.28 16.08
C TRP A 374 28.87 8.72 14.73
N ALA A 375 29.50 9.07 13.61
CA ALA A 375 29.13 8.50 12.31
C ALA A 375 29.33 6.98 12.28
N THR A 376 30.38 6.45 12.91
CA THR A 376 30.64 5.01 13.01
C THR A 376 29.60 4.33 13.90
N PHE A 377 29.27 4.92 15.03
CA PHE A 377 28.24 4.42 15.96
C PHE A 377 26.88 4.39 15.28
N ASP A 378 26.48 5.48 14.60
CA ASP A 378 25.20 5.57 13.90
C ASP A 378 25.11 4.59 12.73
N ALA A 379 26.19 4.35 11.99
CA ALA A 379 26.25 3.34 10.95
C ALA A 379 25.99 1.93 11.52
N PHE A 380 26.65 1.60 12.63
CA PHE A 380 26.44 0.33 13.33
C PHE A 380 25.01 0.23 13.87
N LEU A 381 24.53 1.28 14.53
CA LEU A 381 23.16 1.35 15.07
C LEU A 381 22.12 1.17 13.96
N ALA A 382 22.28 1.83 12.80
CA ALA A 382 21.40 1.67 11.65
C ALA A 382 21.35 0.21 11.17
N ALA A 383 22.51 -0.45 11.05
CA ALA A 383 22.59 -1.86 10.65
C ALA A 383 21.88 -2.79 11.63
N VAL A 384 22.06 -2.57 12.93
CA VAL A 384 21.40 -3.33 13.99
C VAL A 384 19.89 -3.10 13.99
N LEU A 385 19.45 -1.85 13.87
CA LEU A 385 18.03 -1.50 13.77
C LEU A 385 17.35 -2.15 12.55
N PHE A 386 18.00 -2.12 11.38
CA PHE A 386 17.49 -2.85 10.21
C PHE A 386 17.39 -4.35 10.49
N ARG A 387 18.39 -4.95 11.11
CA ARG A 387 18.38 -6.38 11.45
C ARG A 387 17.22 -6.75 12.38
N ILE A 388 16.99 -5.92 13.41
CA ILE A 388 15.91 -6.14 14.40
C ILE A 388 14.54 -5.91 13.78
N ALA A 389 14.38 -4.95 12.86
CA ALA A 389 13.11 -4.68 12.18
C ALA A 389 12.54 -5.93 11.46
N PHE A 390 13.39 -6.79 10.93
CA PHE A 390 12.96 -8.04 10.29
C PHE A 390 12.55 -9.13 11.28
N ARG A 391 13.19 -9.18 12.47
CA ARG A 391 12.97 -10.20 13.51
C ARG A 391 13.01 -9.55 14.88
N PRO A 392 11.97 -8.79 15.25
CA PRO A 392 11.93 -8.11 16.53
C PRO A 392 11.86 -9.13 17.67
N ARG A 393 12.85 -9.05 18.58
CA ARG A 393 12.87 -9.80 19.83
C ARG A 393 13.01 -8.82 20.97
N ALA A 394 12.23 -8.99 22.02
CA ALA A 394 12.17 -8.07 23.16
C ALA A 394 13.54 -7.74 23.74
N ARG A 395 14.40 -8.75 23.95
CA ARG A 395 15.75 -8.56 24.48
C ARG A 395 16.62 -7.65 23.61
N TRP A 396 16.62 -7.82 22.29
CA TRP A 396 17.41 -7.00 21.38
C TRP A 396 16.90 -5.56 21.29
N LEU A 397 15.58 -5.40 21.30
CA LEU A 397 14.95 -4.07 21.34
C LEU A 397 15.32 -3.33 22.64
N ALA A 398 15.30 -4.02 23.79
CA ALA A 398 15.69 -3.45 25.07
C ALA A 398 17.18 -3.05 25.10
N THR A 399 18.08 -3.90 24.57
CA THR A 399 19.51 -3.58 24.48
C THR A 399 19.76 -2.31 23.65
N VAL A 400 19.11 -2.20 22.47
CA VAL A 400 19.28 -1.04 21.59
C VAL A 400 18.60 0.20 22.18
N ALA A 401 17.47 0.05 22.88
CA ALA A 401 16.85 1.14 23.64
C ALA A 401 17.79 1.70 24.71
N GLY A 402 18.52 0.82 25.43
CA GLY A 402 19.53 1.22 26.37
C GLY A 402 20.69 2.00 25.72
N ALA A 403 21.19 1.51 24.58
CA ALA A 403 22.28 2.21 23.85
C ALA A 403 21.79 3.59 23.32
N ALA A 404 20.57 3.69 22.79
CA ALA A 404 19.97 4.96 22.39
C ALA A 404 19.75 5.90 23.60
N GLY A 405 19.45 5.34 24.79
CA GLY A 405 19.33 6.11 26.04
C GLY A 405 20.63 6.74 26.48
N VAL A 406 21.73 6.00 26.35
CA VAL A 406 23.08 6.55 26.63
C VAL A 406 23.42 7.67 25.65
N ASP A 407 23.17 7.46 24.35
CA ASP A 407 23.34 8.50 23.33
C ASP A 407 22.48 9.74 23.64
N ALA A 408 21.20 9.56 24.04
CA ALA A 408 20.33 10.67 24.43
C ALA A 408 20.90 11.49 25.58
N VAL A 409 21.41 10.83 26.64
CA VAL A 409 22.05 11.51 27.79
C VAL A 409 23.27 12.29 27.34
N LEU A 410 24.17 11.67 26.57
CA LEU A 410 25.39 12.33 26.07
C LEU A 410 25.08 13.51 25.16
N SER A 411 24.08 13.36 24.27
CA SER A 411 23.64 14.41 23.35
C SER A 411 23.03 15.60 24.09
N VAL A 412 22.23 15.35 25.14
CA VAL A 412 21.63 16.41 25.97
C VAL A 412 22.74 17.10 26.80
N ALA A 413 23.63 16.34 27.45
CA ALA A 413 24.75 16.91 28.24
C ALA A 413 25.62 17.82 27.36
N HIS A 414 26.00 17.34 26.17
CA HIS A 414 26.77 18.18 25.23
C HIS A 414 26.00 19.43 24.81
N ARG A 415 24.67 19.36 24.67
CA ARG A 415 23.86 20.50 24.26
C ARG A 415 23.74 21.54 25.36
N ILE A 416 23.66 21.13 26.60
CA ILE A 416 23.69 22.04 27.75
C ILE A 416 25.02 22.83 27.79
N ASP A 417 26.12 22.16 27.46
CA ASP A 417 27.45 22.76 27.48
C ASP A 417 27.67 23.76 26.32
N VAL A 418 27.30 23.40 25.07
CA VAL A 418 27.63 24.20 23.87
C VAL A 418 26.46 24.99 23.25
N GLY A 419 25.22 24.80 23.73
CA GLY A 419 24.03 25.49 23.23
C GLY A 419 23.64 25.13 21.78
N PHE A 420 22.56 25.77 21.27
CA PHE A 420 22.05 25.50 19.94
C PHE A 420 22.71 26.31 18.80
N GLY A 421 23.55 27.30 19.14
CA GLY A 421 24.18 28.19 18.15
C GLY A 421 23.23 29.33 17.71
N HIS A 422 23.70 30.16 16.77
CA HIS A 422 22.99 31.38 16.36
C HIS A 422 22.45 31.33 14.92
N GLY A 423 22.94 30.43 14.08
CA GLY A 423 22.48 30.30 12.69
C GLY A 423 21.32 29.30 12.56
N PRO A 424 20.35 29.51 11.64
CA PRO A 424 19.19 28.63 11.49
C PRO A 424 19.57 27.16 11.19
N LEU A 425 20.61 26.96 10.38
CA LEU A 425 21.10 25.61 10.06
C LEU A 425 21.71 24.92 11.30
N GLN A 426 22.48 25.66 12.12
CA GLN A 426 23.06 25.14 13.36
C GLN A 426 21.96 24.74 14.35
N ILE A 427 20.97 25.61 14.54
CA ILE A 427 19.82 25.34 15.42
C ILE A 427 19.09 24.07 15.00
N ILE A 428 18.79 23.93 13.71
CA ILE A 428 18.08 22.76 13.17
C ILE A 428 18.93 21.49 13.38
N LEU A 429 20.17 21.47 12.95
CA LEU A 429 21.03 20.28 13.04
C LEU A 429 21.28 19.87 14.48
N ARG A 430 21.52 20.83 15.36
CA ARG A 430 21.76 20.57 16.78
C ARG A 430 20.51 20.12 17.51
N ALA A 431 19.33 20.69 17.17
CA ALA A 431 18.05 20.24 17.70
C ALA A 431 17.75 18.79 17.25
N MET A 432 18.00 18.46 15.98
CA MET A 432 17.85 17.10 15.47
C MET A 432 18.80 16.12 16.17
N ALA A 433 20.06 16.46 16.31
CA ALA A 433 21.06 15.64 17.00
C ALA A 433 20.68 15.32 18.46
N THR A 434 19.98 16.23 19.13
CA THR A 434 19.54 16.06 20.52
C THR A 434 18.19 15.34 20.63
N ALA A 435 17.22 15.70 19.78
CA ALA A 435 15.87 15.15 19.85
C ALA A 435 15.78 13.70 19.32
N ALA A 436 16.55 13.36 18.27
CA ALA A 436 16.46 12.05 17.65
C ALA A 436 16.76 10.88 18.59
N PRO A 437 17.85 10.90 19.42
CA PRO A 437 18.12 9.86 20.40
C PRO A 437 17.03 9.74 21.47
N LEU A 438 16.44 10.85 21.92
CA LEU A 438 15.35 10.84 22.91
C LEU A 438 14.11 10.15 22.37
N VAL A 439 13.68 10.54 21.15
CA VAL A 439 12.56 9.90 20.45
C VAL A 439 12.85 8.43 20.16
N GLY A 440 14.08 8.14 19.75
CA GLY A 440 14.55 6.78 19.49
C GLY A 440 14.47 5.89 20.74
N THR A 441 14.95 6.37 21.87
CA THR A 441 14.87 5.65 23.15
C THR A 441 13.44 5.35 23.54
N ALA A 442 12.55 6.33 23.49
CA ALA A 442 11.13 6.14 23.82
C ALA A 442 10.45 5.12 22.89
N ALA A 443 10.67 5.24 21.59
CA ALA A 443 10.09 4.35 20.58
C ALA A 443 10.60 2.91 20.71
N LEU A 444 11.89 2.70 20.97
CA LEU A 444 12.49 1.38 21.13
C LEU A 444 12.10 0.72 22.46
N THR A 445 12.00 1.49 23.54
CA THR A 445 11.50 1.01 24.83
C THR A 445 10.05 0.52 24.70
N TRP A 446 9.23 1.32 24.05
CA TRP A 446 7.83 0.91 23.77
C TRP A 446 7.79 -0.37 22.91
N ALA A 447 8.61 -0.46 21.85
CA ALA A 447 8.67 -1.65 20.99
C ALA A 447 9.13 -2.89 21.76
N ALA A 448 10.09 -2.75 22.70
CA ALA A 448 10.57 -3.82 23.56
C ALA A 448 9.46 -4.35 24.49
N LEU A 449 8.73 -3.44 25.14
CA LEU A 449 7.59 -3.80 25.99
C LEU A 449 6.49 -4.52 25.20
N ARG A 450 6.17 -4.03 24.00
CA ARG A 450 5.19 -4.65 23.12
C ARG A 450 5.62 -6.04 22.65
N ALA A 451 6.89 -6.20 22.27
CA ALA A 451 7.44 -7.50 21.88
C ALA A 451 7.42 -8.50 23.05
N SER A 452 7.77 -8.08 24.26
CA SER A 452 7.69 -8.91 25.47
C SER A 452 6.26 -9.39 25.76
N PHE A 453 5.28 -8.50 25.56
CA PHE A 453 3.89 -8.86 25.73
C PHE A 453 3.45 -9.93 24.73
N LEU A 454 3.81 -9.74 23.43
CA LEU A 454 3.46 -10.68 22.36
C LEU A 454 4.18 -12.03 22.54
N GLU A 455 5.45 -12.03 22.96
CA GLU A 455 6.20 -13.27 23.25
C GLU A 455 5.57 -14.09 24.38
N ARG A 456 4.99 -13.44 25.42
CA ARG A 456 4.29 -14.12 26.52
C ARG A 456 2.87 -14.60 26.14
N SER A 457 2.26 -13.99 25.15
CA SER A 457 0.87 -14.31 24.71
C SER A 457 0.82 -15.42 23.67
N GLN A 458 1.96 -15.94 23.19
CA GLN A 458 1.99 -17.11 22.33
C GLN A 458 1.99 -18.37 23.21
N PRO A 459 1.03 -19.30 23.03
CA PRO A 459 1.12 -20.59 23.71
C PRO A 459 2.38 -21.35 23.26
N PRO A 460 2.95 -22.20 24.12
CA PRO A 460 4.19 -22.95 23.88
C PRO A 460 4.10 -23.88 22.67
#